data_de595831fea94224077f5af88b8e0f86
#
_entry.id   de595831fea94224077f5af88b8e0f86
#
_cell.length_a   1.000
_cell.length_b   1.000
_cell.length_c   1.000
_cell.angle_alpha   90.00
_cell.angle_beta   90.00
_cell.angle_gamma   90.00
#
_symmetry.space_group_name_H-M   'P 1'
#
loop_
_entity.id
_entity.type
_entity.pdbx_description
1 polymer ?
#
loop_
_entity_poly.entity_id
_entity_poly.type
_entity_poly.pdbx_seq_one_letter_code
_entity_poly.pdbx_strand_id
1 'polypeptide(L)'
;TPATSASHYLSDVFERAGGIVHQAEDEIAACAFAIGASYTGRVAVTITSGPGYSLKQEGLGLAVMAEIPLVVVNVQRGGPSTGQPTKVEQGDLLTVMFGSHGDAPKVVMAPGTIEDCFYSMITARRLAETFNMVVVVLSDASLATAQQPFPRPQFSTEWLAPPVDQNPVPDGAKPYDWDPVTGLSRRFVPGQPNGMHTLTGLAHDRNSRVAYDPEINEQGMRARSMKLATLQKTLTPPPVFGDREGELLVVGWGGTRGAIEEAVARLRGEGHRVSSTHLTFLQPMQPGIGEILRGFRQVITVEGNWADDPGDPLIDESNRRYSALAMLLRSRYLVDVDCWTEVRGRPIKPGTVYAALRGRLAHLETSR
;
A
#
# COMPACT_ATOMS: atom_id res chain seq x y z
N THR A 1 18.42 -5.35 0.36
CA THR A 1 17.90 -6.36 1.30
C THR A 1 16.68 -5.83 2.03
N PRO A 2 15.63 -6.59 2.20
CA PRO A 2 15.39 -7.97 1.79
C PRO A 2 14.85 -8.15 0.34
N ALA A 3 14.78 -7.10 -0.46
CA ALA A 3 14.31 -7.15 -1.85
C ALA A 3 15.27 -7.86 -2.83
N THR A 4 16.48 -8.18 -2.39
CA THR A 4 17.59 -8.68 -3.22
C THR A 4 17.26 -10.00 -3.95
N SER A 5 16.56 -10.94 -3.29
CA SER A 5 16.22 -12.21 -3.92
C SER A 5 15.29 -12.04 -5.13
N ALA A 6 14.34 -11.12 -5.06
CA ALA A 6 13.47 -10.78 -6.18
C ALA A 6 14.27 -10.14 -7.33
N SER A 7 15.19 -9.21 -7.03
CA SER A 7 16.03 -8.57 -8.04
C SER A 7 16.96 -9.56 -8.74
N HIS A 8 17.60 -10.47 -8.01
CA HIS A 8 18.44 -11.52 -8.59
C HIS A 8 17.64 -12.43 -9.50
N TYR A 9 16.50 -12.94 -9.04
CA TYR A 9 15.66 -13.80 -9.86
C TYR A 9 15.22 -13.11 -11.16
N LEU A 10 14.80 -11.85 -11.06
CA LEU A 10 14.44 -11.08 -12.26
C LEU A 10 15.61 -10.89 -13.21
N SER A 11 16.82 -10.63 -12.69
CA SER A 11 18.03 -10.52 -13.52
C SER A 11 18.33 -11.80 -14.32
N ASP A 12 18.02 -12.96 -13.77
CA ASP A 12 18.27 -14.26 -14.41
C ASP A 12 17.23 -14.61 -15.49
N VAL A 13 15.99 -14.15 -15.33
CA VAL A 13 14.88 -14.64 -16.16
C VAL A 13 14.21 -13.59 -17.05
N PHE A 14 14.29 -12.31 -16.69
CA PHE A 14 13.43 -11.28 -17.24
C PHE A 14 13.80 -10.93 -18.70
N GLU A 15 15.06 -10.99 -19.06
CA GLU A 15 15.52 -10.79 -20.43
C GLU A 15 14.92 -11.83 -21.39
N ARG A 16 14.79 -13.09 -20.94
CA ARG A 16 14.14 -14.16 -21.71
C ARG A 16 12.66 -13.91 -21.97
N ALA A 17 12.03 -13.10 -21.12
CA ALA A 17 10.65 -12.66 -21.28
C ALA A 17 10.52 -11.34 -22.05
N GLY A 18 11.61 -10.83 -22.65
CA GLY A 18 11.63 -9.56 -23.39
C GLY A 18 11.65 -8.32 -22.52
N GLY A 19 11.96 -8.46 -21.23
CA GLY A 19 12.10 -7.36 -20.27
C GLY A 19 13.56 -6.93 -20.09
N ILE A 20 13.75 -5.83 -19.37
CA ILE A 20 15.07 -5.29 -19.00
C ILE A 20 15.12 -5.14 -17.48
N VAL A 21 16.15 -5.66 -16.85
CA VAL A 21 16.50 -5.35 -15.46
C VAL A 21 17.68 -4.39 -15.47
N HIS A 22 17.46 -3.20 -14.94
CA HIS A 22 18.49 -2.16 -14.86
C HIS A 22 18.96 -2.00 -13.42
N GLN A 23 20.23 -2.25 -13.17
CA GLN A 23 20.89 -1.93 -11.90
C GLN A 23 21.36 -0.47 -11.95
N ALA A 24 20.65 0.39 -11.26
CA ALA A 24 21.01 1.80 -11.16
C ALA A 24 22.11 2.02 -10.09
N GLU A 25 22.75 3.18 -10.13
CA GLU A 25 23.77 3.57 -9.17
C GLU A 25 23.22 3.70 -7.74
N ASP A 26 22.01 4.28 -7.63
CA ASP A 26 21.31 4.46 -6.37
C ASP A 26 19.78 4.41 -6.55
N GLU A 27 19.04 4.56 -5.45
CA GLU A 27 17.58 4.50 -5.45
C GLU A 27 16.93 5.68 -6.15
N ILE A 28 17.57 6.86 -6.17
CA ILE A 28 17.08 8.06 -6.87
C ILE A 28 17.13 7.81 -8.37
N ALA A 29 18.29 7.36 -8.87
CA ALA A 29 18.49 7.00 -10.26
C ALA A 29 17.55 5.87 -10.72
N ALA A 30 17.36 4.83 -9.87
CA ALA A 30 16.42 3.75 -10.16
C ALA A 30 14.97 4.24 -10.28
N CYS A 31 14.56 5.19 -9.43
CA CYS A 31 13.24 5.79 -9.51
C CYS A 31 13.07 6.62 -10.78
N ALA A 32 14.03 7.48 -11.11
CA ALA A 32 14.02 8.30 -12.30
C ALA A 32 13.99 7.45 -13.58
N PHE A 33 14.77 6.37 -13.63
CA PHE A 33 14.76 5.43 -14.74
C PHE A 33 13.39 4.77 -14.93
N ALA A 34 12.77 4.30 -13.85
CA ALA A 34 11.45 3.68 -13.89
C ALA A 34 10.36 4.69 -14.33
N ILE A 35 10.42 5.93 -13.86
CA ILE A 35 9.52 7.02 -14.29
C ILE A 35 9.67 7.28 -15.78
N GLY A 36 10.91 7.41 -16.28
CA GLY A 36 11.18 7.63 -17.71
C GLY A 36 10.68 6.47 -18.59
N ALA A 37 10.92 5.23 -18.18
CA ALA A 37 10.43 4.05 -18.87
C ALA A 37 8.88 4.03 -18.90
N SER A 38 8.24 4.32 -17.76
CA SER A 38 6.78 4.40 -17.71
C SER A 38 6.26 5.54 -18.59
N TYR A 39 6.85 6.72 -18.53
CA TYR A 39 6.46 7.86 -19.37
C TYR A 39 6.40 7.52 -20.85
N THR A 40 7.34 6.71 -21.34
CA THR A 40 7.34 6.24 -22.75
C THR A 40 6.34 5.12 -23.04
N GLY A 41 5.45 4.80 -22.12
CA GLY A 41 4.42 3.76 -22.31
C GLY A 41 4.89 2.34 -21.98
N ARG A 42 6.06 2.16 -21.36
CA ARG A 42 6.53 0.85 -20.92
C ARG A 42 6.04 0.55 -19.51
N VAL A 43 5.85 -0.73 -19.20
CA VAL A 43 5.56 -1.16 -17.84
C VAL A 43 6.83 -1.08 -17.01
N ALA A 44 6.82 -0.31 -15.95
CA ALA A 44 7.96 -0.12 -15.09
C ALA A 44 7.64 -0.46 -13.63
N VAL A 45 8.59 -1.08 -12.94
CA VAL A 45 8.56 -1.35 -11.52
C VAL A 45 9.92 -1.01 -10.90
N THR A 46 9.93 -0.40 -9.73
CA THR A 46 11.13 -0.21 -8.92
C THR A 46 10.97 -0.93 -7.59
N ILE A 47 12.00 -1.69 -7.19
CA ILE A 47 11.96 -2.52 -5.98
C ILE A 47 12.99 -1.97 -4.98
N THR A 48 12.58 -1.82 -3.71
CA THR A 48 13.42 -1.23 -2.67
C THR A 48 13.01 -1.74 -1.28
N SER A 49 13.62 -1.19 -0.23
CA SER A 49 13.16 -1.28 1.15
C SER A 49 13.11 0.13 1.78
N GLY A 50 12.69 0.24 3.04
CA GLY A 50 12.43 1.52 3.71
C GLY A 50 13.42 2.65 3.46
N PRO A 51 14.75 2.47 3.70
CA PRO A 51 15.73 3.53 3.45
C PRO A 51 15.75 4.01 2.00
N GLY A 52 15.73 3.07 1.03
CA GLY A 52 15.69 3.43 -0.39
C GLY A 52 14.35 4.01 -0.82
N TYR A 53 13.24 3.62 -0.17
CA TYR A 53 11.94 4.25 -0.39
C TYR A 53 11.98 5.73 0.02
N SER A 54 12.61 6.05 1.16
CA SER A 54 12.79 7.44 1.60
C SER A 54 13.57 8.29 0.59
N LEU A 55 14.60 7.74 -0.04
CA LEU A 55 15.37 8.42 -1.09
C LEU A 55 14.55 8.67 -2.38
N LYS A 56 13.52 7.86 -2.64
CA LYS A 56 12.66 7.99 -3.84
C LYS A 56 11.52 9.00 -3.68
N GLN A 57 11.28 9.55 -2.49
CA GLN A 57 10.08 10.34 -2.17
C GLN A 57 9.85 11.51 -3.14
N GLU A 58 10.89 12.25 -3.49
CA GLU A 58 10.77 13.36 -4.42
C GLU A 58 10.41 12.87 -5.83
N GLY A 59 11.07 11.81 -6.33
CA GLY A 59 10.73 11.18 -7.60
C GLY A 59 9.28 10.65 -7.64
N LEU A 60 8.79 10.10 -6.53
CA LEU A 60 7.39 9.67 -6.43
C LEU A 60 6.44 10.89 -6.48
N GLY A 61 6.81 12.01 -5.86
CA GLY A 61 6.09 13.28 -5.98
C GLY A 61 6.00 13.75 -7.43
N LEU A 62 7.11 13.67 -8.19
CA LEU A 62 7.11 13.94 -9.63
C LEU A 62 6.15 13.02 -10.38
N ALA A 63 6.18 11.70 -10.12
CA ALA A 63 5.30 10.75 -10.79
C ALA A 63 3.81 11.03 -10.49
N VAL A 64 3.48 11.47 -9.27
CA VAL A 64 2.13 11.88 -8.89
C VAL A 64 1.71 13.17 -9.59
N MET A 65 2.58 14.19 -9.60
CA MET A 65 2.29 15.48 -10.24
C MET A 65 2.11 15.33 -11.76
N ALA A 66 2.97 14.54 -12.40
CA ALA A 66 2.93 14.30 -13.85
C ALA A 66 1.98 13.15 -14.24
N GLU A 67 1.29 12.55 -13.27
CA GLU A 67 0.33 11.45 -13.47
C GLU A 67 0.93 10.25 -14.25
N ILE A 68 2.16 9.89 -13.93
CA ILE A 68 2.88 8.78 -14.55
C ILE A 68 2.59 7.49 -13.77
N PRO A 69 2.04 6.44 -14.40
CA PRO A 69 1.85 5.14 -13.78
C PRO A 69 3.17 4.56 -13.29
N LEU A 70 3.24 4.16 -12.04
CA LEU A 70 4.45 3.55 -11.49
C LEU A 70 4.10 2.52 -10.43
N VAL A 71 4.70 1.34 -10.51
CA VAL A 71 4.64 0.35 -9.42
C VAL A 71 5.93 0.41 -8.61
N VAL A 72 5.77 0.57 -7.29
CA VAL A 72 6.89 0.56 -6.35
C VAL A 72 6.69 -0.60 -5.37
N VAL A 73 7.64 -1.49 -5.32
CA VAL A 73 7.64 -2.55 -4.29
C VAL A 73 8.54 -2.11 -3.15
N ASN A 74 7.97 -1.87 -1.99
CA ASN A 74 8.71 -1.62 -0.77
C ASN A 74 8.66 -2.85 0.15
N VAL A 75 9.77 -3.56 0.25
CA VAL A 75 9.92 -4.69 1.17
C VAL A 75 10.48 -4.17 2.47
N GLN A 76 9.60 -3.93 3.45
CA GLN A 76 9.94 -3.32 4.74
C GLN A 76 10.94 -4.17 5.52
N ARG A 77 11.78 -3.50 6.28
CA ARG A 77 12.74 -4.11 7.22
C ARG A 77 12.86 -3.25 8.48
N GLY A 78 13.49 -3.82 9.52
CA GLY A 78 13.73 -3.09 10.76
C GLY A 78 14.46 -1.76 10.54
N GLY A 79 13.87 -0.68 11.01
CA GLY A 79 14.38 0.69 11.02
C GLY A 79 14.80 1.13 12.42
N PRO A 80 15.08 2.45 12.64
CA PRO A 80 15.28 3.50 11.65
C PRO A 80 16.67 3.44 10.96
N SER A 81 16.88 4.27 9.93
CA SER A 81 18.09 4.31 9.10
C SER A 81 18.37 2.95 8.45
N THR A 82 19.61 2.47 8.48
CA THR A 82 19.96 1.11 8.03
C THR A 82 19.38 0.03 8.94
N GLY A 83 19.08 0.38 10.18
CA GLY A 83 18.37 -0.42 11.17
C GLY A 83 18.87 -1.84 11.29
N GLN A 84 17.95 -2.79 11.10
CA GLN A 84 18.23 -4.22 11.09
C GLN A 84 18.00 -4.80 9.69
N PRO A 85 19.01 -4.84 8.82
CA PRO A 85 18.87 -5.43 7.49
C PRO A 85 18.33 -6.86 7.55
N THR A 86 17.41 -7.22 6.63
CA THR A 86 16.78 -8.55 6.57
C THR A 86 15.94 -8.97 7.80
N LYS A 87 15.69 -8.07 8.73
CA LYS A 87 14.82 -8.31 9.89
C LYS A 87 13.43 -7.75 9.67
N VAL A 88 12.44 -8.44 10.25
CA VAL A 88 11.02 -8.16 10.04
C VAL A 88 10.59 -6.94 10.85
N GLU A 89 10.00 -5.98 10.17
CA GLU A 89 9.27 -4.85 10.76
C GLU A 89 8.25 -4.33 9.73
N GLN A 90 7.19 -3.67 10.21
CA GLN A 90 6.17 -2.99 9.39
C GLN A 90 6.20 -1.47 9.66
N GLY A 91 7.41 -0.88 9.67
CA GLY A 91 7.63 0.51 10.10
C GLY A 91 7.31 1.57 9.06
N ASP A 92 7.10 1.22 7.79
CA ASP A 92 7.08 2.18 6.68
C ASP A 92 5.68 2.70 6.32
N LEU A 93 4.60 2.20 6.94
CA LEU A 93 3.22 2.51 6.53
C LEU A 93 2.94 4.01 6.48
N LEU A 94 3.25 4.75 7.53
CA LEU A 94 3.00 6.19 7.59
C LEU A 94 3.87 6.95 6.60
N THR A 95 5.14 6.55 6.45
CA THR A 95 6.06 7.14 5.47
C THR A 95 5.56 6.92 4.03
N VAL A 96 5.03 5.73 3.74
CA VAL A 96 4.49 5.42 2.41
C VAL A 96 3.24 6.25 2.13
N MET A 97 2.36 6.42 3.10
CA MET A 97 1.12 7.17 2.93
C MET A 97 1.34 8.68 2.90
N PHE A 98 2.14 9.21 3.82
CA PHE A 98 2.21 10.66 4.13
C PHE A 98 3.61 11.28 4.03
N GLY A 99 4.62 10.50 3.72
CA GLY A 99 6.02 10.96 3.76
C GLY A 99 6.44 11.94 2.65
N SER A 100 5.58 12.22 1.67
CA SER A 100 5.89 13.23 0.64
C SER A 100 5.65 14.65 1.16
N HIS A 101 6.41 15.61 0.65
CA HIS A 101 6.04 17.01 0.83
C HIS A 101 4.81 17.32 -0.04
N GLY A 102 3.88 18.11 0.49
CA GLY A 102 2.59 18.34 -0.14
C GLY A 102 1.68 17.10 -0.17
N ASP A 103 0.51 17.24 -0.74
CA ASP A 103 -0.43 16.13 -0.91
C ASP A 103 -0.11 15.35 -2.20
N ALA A 104 0.42 14.15 -2.03
CA ALA A 104 0.81 13.25 -3.11
C ALA A 104 0.07 11.91 -3.00
N PRO A 105 -1.21 11.84 -3.41
CA PRO A 105 -2.03 10.65 -3.27
C PRO A 105 -1.48 9.48 -4.08
N LYS A 106 -1.28 8.35 -3.40
CA LYS A 106 -0.77 7.09 -3.96
C LYS A 106 -1.69 5.95 -3.55
N VAL A 107 -1.76 4.91 -4.36
CA VAL A 107 -2.37 3.66 -3.93
C VAL A 107 -1.37 2.89 -3.07
N VAL A 108 -1.81 2.39 -1.92
CA VAL A 108 -0.99 1.56 -1.03
C VAL A 108 -1.73 0.26 -0.78
N MET A 109 -1.12 -0.84 -1.16
CA MET A 109 -1.64 -2.18 -0.92
C MET A 109 -0.59 -3.07 -0.27
N ALA A 110 -1.04 -3.97 0.60
CA ALA A 110 -0.17 -4.86 1.37
C ALA A 110 -0.61 -6.31 1.21
N PRO A 111 0.19 -7.16 0.55
CA PRO A 111 -0.08 -8.59 0.48
C PRO A 111 0.01 -9.22 1.87
N GLY A 112 -0.88 -10.17 2.18
CA GLY A 112 -0.91 -10.90 3.46
C GLY A 112 -0.31 -12.29 3.40
N THR A 113 -0.07 -12.83 2.20
CA THR A 113 0.48 -14.17 1.95
C THR A 113 1.45 -14.14 0.78
N ILE A 114 2.19 -15.25 0.57
CA ILE A 114 3.06 -15.40 -0.61
C ILE A 114 2.24 -15.42 -1.90
N GLU A 115 1.09 -16.08 -1.89
CA GLU A 115 0.15 -16.06 -3.02
C GLU A 115 -0.34 -14.64 -3.31
N ASP A 116 -0.70 -13.87 -2.28
CA ASP A 116 -1.09 -12.47 -2.43
C ASP A 116 0.05 -11.62 -3.04
N CYS A 117 1.33 -11.93 -2.74
CA CYS A 117 2.45 -11.22 -3.38
C CYS A 117 2.42 -11.35 -4.90
N PHE A 118 2.09 -12.55 -5.42
CA PHE A 118 1.96 -12.75 -6.86
C PHE A 118 0.81 -11.93 -7.46
N TYR A 119 -0.40 -12.06 -6.91
CA TYR A 119 -1.59 -11.37 -7.43
C TYR A 119 -1.55 -9.86 -7.21
N SER A 120 -0.87 -9.39 -6.15
CA SER A 120 -0.70 -7.96 -5.90
C SER A 120 0.11 -7.27 -6.99
N MET A 121 1.09 -7.92 -7.62
CA MET A 121 1.85 -7.33 -8.71
C MET A 121 0.98 -7.12 -9.95
N ILE A 122 0.11 -8.08 -10.27
CA ILE A 122 -0.85 -7.98 -11.37
C ILE A 122 -1.83 -6.84 -11.11
N THR A 123 -2.39 -6.80 -9.91
CA THR A 123 -3.33 -5.76 -9.48
C THR A 123 -2.68 -4.39 -9.48
N ALA A 124 -1.48 -4.25 -8.91
CA ALA A 124 -0.75 -2.98 -8.86
C ALA A 124 -0.49 -2.41 -10.25
N ARG A 125 -0.05 -3.25 -11.20
CA ARG A 125 0.14 -2.84 -12.59
C ARG A 125 -1.16 -2.33 -13.21
N ARG A 126 -2.25 -3.12 -13.09
CA ARG A 126 -3.56 -2.74 -13.66
C ARG A 126 -4.04 -1.42 -13.09
N LEU A 127 -3.93 -1.22 -11.79
CA LEU A 127 -4.35 0.01 -11.12
C LEU A 127 -3.48 1.21 -11.55
N ALA A 128 -2.16 1.04 -11.59
CA ALA A 128 -1.27 2.10 -12.03
C ALA A 128 -1.62 2.58 -13.44
N GLU A 129 -1.79 1.66 -14.39
CA GLU A 129 -2.10 1.99 -15.80
C GLU A 129 -3.54 2.49 -15.98
N THR A 130 -4.52 1.99 -15.22
CA THR A 130 -5.92 2.43 -15.34
C THR A 130 -6.13 3.83 -14.78
N PHE A 131 -5.46 4.15 -13.67
CA PHE A 131 -5.69 5.39 -12.94
C PHE A 131 -4.60 6.44 -13.15
N ASN A 132 -3.54 6.13 -13.94
CA ASN A 132 -2.35 6.98 -14.08
C ASN A 132 -1.81 7.40 -12.70
N MET A 133 -1.52 6.43 -11.84
CA MET A 133 -1.13 6.65 -10.46
C MET A 133 0.10 5.83 -10.05
N VAL A 134 0.77 6.32 -9.03
CA VAL A 134 1.77 5.52 -8.29
C VAL A 134 1.04 4.51 -7.40
N VAL A 135 1.42 3.23 -7.52
CA VAL A 135 0.93 2.14 -6.68
C VAL A 135 2.10 1.55 -5.90
N VAL A 136 2.01 1.58 -4.58
CA VAL A 136 3.01 0.98 -3.69
C VAL A 136 2.51 -0.37 -3.20
N VAL A 137 3.26 -1.43 -3.49
CA VAL A 137 3.09 -2.75 -2.89
C VAL A 137 3.99 -2.79 -1.65
N LEU A 138 3.36 -2.68 -0.49
CA LEU A 138 4.02 -2.60 0.81
C LEU A 138 4.10 -3.99 1.42
N SER A 139 5.18 -4.71 1.11
CA SER A 139 5.50 -6.02 1.65
C SER A 139 6.43 -5.90 2.86
N ASP A 140 6.79 -7.01 3.47
CA ASP A 140 7.74 -7.04 4.58
C ASP A 140 8.72 -8.23 4.47
N ALA A 141 9.77 -8.21 5.30
CA ALA A 141 10.81 -9.24 5.28
C ALA A 141 10.30 -10.64 5.66
N SER A 142 9.16 -10.77 6.36
CA SER A 142 8.58 -12.09 6.68
C SER A 142 8.06 -12.77 5.41
N LEU A 143 7.34 -12.03 4.57
CA LEU A 143 6.86 -12.54 3.29
C LEU A 143 8.00 -12.77 2.30
N ALA A 144 9.00 -11.88 2.28
CA ALA A 144 10.13 -11.98 1.36
C ALA A 144 11.07 -13.18 1.63
N THR A 145 11.06 -13.73 2.84
CA THR A 145 11.92 -14.85 3.25
C THR A 145 11.16 -16.14 3.55
N ALA A 146 9.83 -16.10 3.58
CA ALA A 146 9.00 -17.26 3.81
C ALA A 146 8.78 -18.09 2.52
N GLN A 147 8.25 -19.30 2.72
CA GLN A 147 7.82 -20.19 1.65
C GLN A 147 6.41 -20.68 1.93
N GLN A 148 5.59 -20.72 0.89
CA GLN A 148 4.22 -21.21 0.96
C GLN A 148 3.85 -21.90 -0.35
N PRO A 149 3.35 -23.13 -0.33
CA PRO A 149 2.76 -23.73 -1.51
C PRO A 149 1.42 -23.07 -1.82
N PHE A 150 1.18 -22.79 -3.09
CA PHE A 150 -0.13 -22.37 -3.58
C PHE A 150 -0.37 -22.93 -4.99
N PRO A 151 -1.63 -23.02 -5.46
CA PRO A 151 -1.94 -23.53 -6.78
C PRO A 151 -1.21 -22.76 -7.87
N ARG A 152 -0.70 -23.46 -8.89
CA ARG A 152 -0.05 -22.79 -10.01
C ARG A 152 -1.02 -21.82 -10.68
N PRO A 153 -0.69 -20.53 -10.77
CA PRO A 153 -1.56 -19.54 -11.38
C PRO A 153 -1.92 -19.90 -12.83
N GLN A 154 -3.18 -19.78 -13.18
CA GLN A 154 -3.69 -19.95 -14.54
C GLN A 154 -3.78 -18.56 -15.18
N PHE A 155 -3.21 -18.39 -16.37
CA PHE A 155 -3.31 -17.10 -17.06
C PHE A 155 -4.77 -16.71 -17.30
N SER A 156 -5.09 -15.45 -17.03
CA SER A 156 -6.38 -14.84 -17.34
C SER A 156 -6.18 -13.52 -18.10
N THR A 157 -7.04 -13.25 -19.08
CA THR A 157 -7.03 -11.97 -19.79
C THR A 157 -7.37 -10.80 -18.87
N GLU A 158 -8.04 -11.05 -17.73
CA GLU A 158 -8.32 -10.06 -16.71
C GLU A 158 -7.05 -9.53 -16.01
N TRP A 159 -5.93 -10.24 -16.14
CA TRP A 159 -4.64 -9.79 -15.62
C TRP A 159 -4.00 -8.69 -16.44
N LEU A 160 -4.45 -8.52 -17.69
CA LEU A 160 -3.89 -7.51 -18.56
C LEU A 160 -4.33 -6.12 -18.12
N ALA A 161 -3.35 -5.21 -18.05
CA ALA A 161 -3.64 -3.80 -17.93
C ALA A 161 -4.20 -3.27 -19.26
N PRO A 162 -4.94 -2.15 -19.25
CA PRO A 162 -5.34 -1.50 -20.49
C PRO A 162 -4.10 -1.23 -21.36
N PRO A 163 -4.14 -1.54 -22.66
CA PRO A 163 -3.04 -1.20 -23.55
C PRO A 163 -2.89 0.33 -23.61
N VAL A 164 -1.64 0.79 -23.68
CA VAL A 164 -1.38 2.21 -23.92
C VAL A 164 -1.85 2.54 -25.33
N ASP A 165 -2.77 3.51 -25.43
CA ASP A 165 -3.28 3.98 -26.71
C ASP A 165 -2.17 4.73 -27.47
N GLN A 166 -1.79 4.21 -28.64
CA GLN A 166 -0.77 4.80 -29.52
C GLN A 166 -1.36 5.42 -30.78
N ASN A 167 -2.70 5.45 -30.91
CA ASN A 167 -3.34 6.12 -32.01
C ASN A 167 -3.07 7.64 -31.96
N PRO A 168 -3.19 8.35 -33.09
CA PRO A 168 -3.10 9.81 -33.09
C PRO A 168 -4.00 10.43 -32.00
N VAL A 169 -3.46 11.40 -31.27
CA VAL A 169 -4.25 12.16 -30.31
C VAL A 169 -5.32 12.95 -31.08
N PRO A 170 -6.61 12.87 -30.68
CA PRO A 170 -7.67 13.61 -31.32
C PRO A 170 -7.42 15.13 -31.28
N ASP A 171 -7.85 15.84 -32.31
CA ASP A 171 -7.73 17.28 -32.38
C ASP A 171 -8.42 17.95 -31.17
N GLY A 172 -7.71 18.85 -30.52
CA GLY A 172 -8.22 19.58 -29.33
C GLY A 172 -8.15 18.80 -28.02
N ALA A 173 -7.75 17.53 -28.01
CA ALA A 173 -7.54 16.79 -26.76
C ALA A 173 -6.35 17.37 -25.97
N LYS A 174 -6.44 17.31 -24.64
CA LYS A 174 -5.45 17.88 -23.73
C LYS A 174 -4.79 16.79 -22.89
N PRO A 175 -3.51 16.94 -22.54
CA PRO A 175 -2.79 15.97 -21.70
C PRO A 175 -3.44 15.71 -20.34
N TYR A 176 -4.04 16.76 -19.76
CA TYR A 176 -4.69 16.70 -18.44
C TYR A 176 -6.15 17.17 -18.53
N ASP A 177 -6.90 16.57 -19.46
CA ASP A 177 -8.33 16.85 -19.59
C ASP A 177 -9.13 15.99 -18.59
N TRP A 178 -8.92 16.31 -17.30
CA TRP A 178 -9.55 15.58 -16.20
C TRP A 178 -11.06 15.51 -16.32
N ASP A 179 -11.58 14.31 -16.28
CA ASP A 179 -13.01 14.08 -16.09
C ASP A 179 -13.45 14.67 -14.73
N PRO A 180 -14.49 15.50 -14.67
CA PRO A 180 -14.86 16.21 -13.45
C PRO A 180 -15.39 15.32 -12.32
N VAL A 181 -15.80 14.08 -12.64
CA VAL A 181 -16.34 13.12 -11.67
C VAL A 181 -15.26 12.15 -11.18
N THR A 182 -14.46 11.61 -12.10
CA THR A 182 -13.50 10.55 -11.80
C THR A 182 -12.08 11.04 -11.58
N GLY A 183 -11.75 12.25 -12.03
CA GLY A 183 -10.40 12.80 -12.03
C GLY A 183 -9.46 12.14 -13.06
N LEU A 184 -9.95 11.22 -13.88
CA LEU A 184 -9.14 10.53 -14.87
C LEU A 184 -8.91 11.42 -16.10
N SER A 185 -7.74 11.27 -16.72
CA SER A 185 -7.38 11.89 -17.96
C SER A 185 -6.80 10.86 -18.94
N ARG A 186 -6.85 11.17 -20.23
CA ARG A 186 -6.17 10.36 -21.23
C ARG A 186 -4.66 10.48 -21.04
N ARG A 187 -3.96 9.37 -21.11
CA ARG A 187 -2.51 9.34 -21.09
C ARG A 187 -1.95 9.61 -22.49
N PHE A 188 -1.08 10.60 -22.61
CA PHE A 188 -0.28 10.82 -23.80
C PHE A 188 1.10 10.18 -23.62
N VAL A 189 1.66 9.66 -24.70
CA VAL A 189 3.00 9.07 -24.69
C VAL A 189 3.88 9.75 -25.74
N PRO A 190 5.20 9.89 -25.50
CA PRO A 190 6.13 10.45 -26.48
C PRO A 190 6.09 9.70 -27.82
N GLY A 191 6.13 10.45 -28.92
CA GLY A 191 6.07 9.92 -30.27
C GLY A 191 4.65 9.68 -30.82
N GLN A 192 3.63 9.86 -30.01
CA GLN A 192 2.23 9.75 -30.45
C GLN A 192 1.88 10.94 -31.37
N PRO A 193 1.35 10.71 -32.60
CA PRO A 193 0.97 11.81 -33.49
C PRO A 193 -0.03 12.75 -32.82
N ASN A 194 0.11 14.05 -33.00
CA ASN A 194 -0.65 15.14 -32.35
C ASN A 194 -0.54 15.18 -30.82
N GLY A 195 0.32 14.34 -30.22
CA GLY A 195 0.47 14.20 -28.77
C GLY A 195 1.63 15.00 -28.16
N MET A 196 2.20 15.96 -28.89
CA MET A 196 3.32 16.76 -28.39
C MET A 196 2.85 17.68 -27.26
N HIS A 197 3.45 17.53 -26.08
CA HIS A 197 3.16 18.32 -24.89
C HIS A 197 4.40 18.47 -24.02
N THR A 198 4.36 19.41 -23.09
CA THR A 198 5.40 19.54 -22.06
C THR A 198 5.07 18.63 -20.90
N LEU A 199 6.04 17.86 -20.41
CA LEU A 199 5.93 17.19 -19.13
C LEU A 199 6.62 18.06 -18.05
N THR A 200 5.97 18.27 -16.93
CA THR A 200 6.52 19.05 -15.81
C THR A 200 6.12 18.48 -14.46
N GLY A 201 6.99 18.61 -13.49
CA GLY A 201 6.69 18.38 -12.06
C GLY A 201 6.10 19.62 -11.37
N LEU A 202 5.98 20.74 -12.06
CA LEU A 202 5.33 21.95 -11.53
C LEU A 202 3.80 21.88 -11.68
N ALA A 203 3.09 22.70 -10.92
CA ALA A 203 1.65 22.89 -11.14
C ALA A 203 1.39 23.35 -12.57
N HIS A 204 0.38 22.79 -13.21
CA HIS A 204 0.12 22.99 -14.64
C HIS A 204 -1.38 23.00 -14.96
N ASP A 205 -1.70 23.64 -16.07
CA ASP A 205 -3.04 23.63 -16.63
C ASP A 205 -3.36 22.33 -17.41
N ARG A 206 -4.56 22.22 -17.93
CA ARG A 206 -4.99 21.06 -18.73
C ARG A 206 -4.17 20.84 -20.00
N ASN A 207 -3.50 21.89 -20.50
CA ASN A 207 -2.59 21.80 -21.65
C ASN A 207 -1.15 21.49 -21.25
N SER A 208 -0.91 21.16 -19.98
CA SER A 208 0.43 20.91 -19.44
C SER A 208 1.36 22.15 -19.41
N ARG A 209 0.80 23.33 -19.42
CA ARG A 209 1.58 24.57 -19.27
C ARG A 209 1.71 24.89 -17.78
N VAL A 210 2.93 25.24 -17.36
CA VAL A 210 3.17 25.67 -15.98
C VAL A 210 2.23 26.81 -15.62
N ALA A 211 1.53 26.70 -14.49
CA ALA A 211 0.56 27.65 -14.02
C ALA A 211 0.70 27.89 -12.52
N TYR A 212 0.66 29.16 -12.13
CA TYR A 212 0.68 29.60 -10.73
C TYR A 212 -0.67 30.14 -10.27
N ASP A 213 -1.69 29.95 -11.10
CA ASP A 213 -3.06 30.36 -10.80
C ASP A 213 -3.65 29.47 -9.69
N PRO A 214 -4.23 30.06 -8.62
CA PRO A 214 -4.75 29.32 -7.48
C PRO A 214 -5.84 28.30 -7.85
N GLU A 215 -6.74 28.67 -8.74
CA GLU A 215 -7.85 27.81 -9.17
C GLU A 215 -7.37 26.63 -9.99
N ILE A 216 -6.35 26.81 -10.82
CA ILE A 216 -5.72 25.72 -11.58
C ILE A 216 -5.03 24.73 -10.62
N ASN A 217 -4.31 25.23 -9.62
CA ASN A 217 -3.68 24.37 -8.62
C ASN A 217 -4.73 23.55 -7.87
N GLU A 218 -5.82 24.18 -7.41
CA GLU A 218 -6.91 23.48 -6.71
C GLU A 218 -7.58 22.43 -7.61
N GLN A 219 -7.80 22.70 -8.89
CA GLN A 219 -8.32 21.72 -9.84
C GLN A 219 -7.42 20.48 -9.97
N GLY A 220 -6.11 20.68 -10.07
CA GLY A 220 -5.14 19.57 -10.11
C GLY A 220 -5.17 18.73 -8.82
N MET A 221 -5.19 19.38 -7.65
CA MET A 221 -5.31 18.69 -6.36
C MET A 221 -6.59 17.87 -6.29
N ARG A 222 -7.72 18.48 -6.67
CA ARG A 222 -9.01 17.81 -6.70
C ARG A 222 -9.01 16.60 -7.64
N ALA A 223 -8.48 16.73 -8.87
CA ALA A 223 -8.45 15.65 -9.84
C ALA A 223 -7.66 14.43 -9.28
N ARG A 224 -6.49 14.67 -8.71
CA ARG A 224 -5.69 13.60 -8.09
C ARG A 224 -6.41 12.92 -6.92
N SER A 225 -7.11 13.69 -6.08
CA SER A 225 -7.94 13.16 -4.99
C SER A 225 -9.12 12.32 -5.51
N MET A 226 -9.80 12.79 -6.57
CA MET A 226 -10.93 12.08 -7.16
C MET A 226 -10.55 10.72 -7.74
N LYS A 227 -9.33 10.53 -8.24
CA LYS A 227 -8.83 9.22 -8.69
C LYS A 227 -8.87 8.18 -7.57
N LEU A 228 -8.41 8.52 -6.35
CA LEU A 228 -8.50 7.61 -5.20
C LEU A 228 -9.94 7.30 -4.82
N ALA A 229 -10.82 8.30 -4.84
CA ALA A 229 -12.25 8.10 -4.55
C ALA A 229 -12.91 7.18 -5.60
N THR A 230 -12.57 7.39 -6.88
CA THR A 230 -13.04 6.53 -7.98
C THR A 230 -12.56 5.09 -7.82
N LEU A 231 -11.28 4.89 -7.51
CA LEU A 231 -10.74 3.57 -7.20
C LEU A 231 -11.48 2.93 -6.02
N GLN A 232 -11.68 3.66 -4.92
CA GLN A 232 -12.36 3.12 -3.74
C GLN A 232 -13.76 2.54 -4.06
N LYS A 233 -14.50 3.17 -5.00
CA LYS A 233 -15.80 2.67 -5.44
C LYS A 233 -15.75 1.33 -6.17
N THR A 234 -14.60 0.92 -6.67
CA THR A 234 -14.40 -0.38 -7.31
C THR A 234 -13.98 -1.48 -6.33
N LEU A 235 -13.59 -1.12 -5.10
CA LEU A 235 -13.15 -2.07 -4.08
C LEU A 235 -14.34 -2.68 -3.34
N THR A 236 -14.16 -3.92 -2.90
CA THR A 236 -15.10 -4.63 -2.03
C THR A 236 -14.68 -4.52 -0.56
N PRO A 237 -15.62 -4.63 0.39
CA PRO A 237 -15.28 -4.72 1.81
C PRO A 237 -14.30 -5.85 2.10
N PRO A 238 -13.38 -5.69 3.07
CA PRO A 238 -12.48 -6.77 3.45
C PRO A 238 -13.28 -7.93 4.06
N PRO A 239 -12.87 -9.19 3.82
CA PRO A 239 -13.52 -10.34 4.42
C PRO A 239 -13.29 -10.36 5.94
N VAL A 240 -14.27 -10.84 6.69
CA VAL A 240 -14.16 -11.12 8.12
C VAL A 240 -14.01 -12.63 8.30
N PHE A 241 -12.93 -13.04 8.95
CA PHE A 241 -12.72 -14.40 9.40
C PHE A 241 -13.41 -14.60 10.76
N GLY A 242 -14.52 -15.32 10.78
CA GLY A 242 -15.43 -15.47 11.91
C GLY A 242 -16.76 -14.74 11.71
N ASP A 243 -17.41 -14.34 12.80
CA ASP A 243 -18.68 -13.64 12.77
C ASP A 243 -18.46 -12.13 12.49
N ARG A 244 -19.48 -11.47 11.94
CA ARG A 244 -19.43 -10.04 11.64
C ARG A 244 -19.65 -9.14 12.85
N GLU A 245 -19.97 -9.72 13.99
CA GLU A 245 -20.15 -9.04 15.29
C GLU A 245 -19.64 -9.92 16.42
N GLY A 246 -19.22 -9.32 17.52
CA GLY A 246 -18.69 -10.08 18.64
C GLY A 246 -18.04 -9.25 19.74
N GLU A 247 -17.26 -9.92 20.57
CA GLU A 247 -16.57 -9.27 21.69
C GLU A 247 -15.30 -8.56 21.23
N LEU A 248 -14.50 -9.20 20.35
CA LEU A 248 -13.20 -8.71 19.92
C LEU A 248 -13.02 -8.88 18.41
N LEU A 249 -12.63 -7.80 17.73
CA LEU A 249 -12.14 -7.83 16.36
C LEU A 249 -10.62 -7.60 16.35
N VAL A 250 -9.92 -8.47 15.65
CA VAL A 250 -8.48 -8.32 15.39
C VAL A 250 -8.26 -7.84 13.97
N VAL A 251 -7.59 -6.71 13.80
CA VAL A 251 -7.30 -6.14 12.48
C VAL A 251 -5.81 -6.26 12.19
N GLY A 252 -5.47 -6.81 11.03
CA GLY A 252 -4.08 -6.94 10.58
C GLY A 252 -3.87 -6.47 9.15
N TRP A 253 -2.60 -6.42 8.76
CA TRP A 253 -2.16 -6.16 7.38
C TRP A 253 -0.77 -6.78 7.14
N GLY A 254 -0.38 -6.96 5.87
CA GLY A 254 0.93 -7.52 5.53
C GLY A 254 1.16 -8.92 6.10
N GLY A 255 2.38 -9.25 6.46
CA GLY A 255 2.81 -10.58 6.92
C GLY A 255 2.25 -11.05 8.27
N THR A 256 1.37 -10.29 8.94
CA THR A 256 0.75 -10.70 10.22
C THR A 256 -0.44 -11.63 10.06
N ARG A 257 -0.97 -11.81 8.83
CA ARG A 257 -2.21 -12.53 8.55
C ARG A 257 -2.27 -13.92 9.16
N GLY A 258 -1.28 -14.77 8.85
CA GLY A 258 -1.29 -16.16 9.29
C GLY A 258 -1.25 -16.30 10.82
N ALA A 259 -0.49 -15.43 11.50
CA ALA A 259 -0.41 -15.44 12.95
C ALA A 259 -1.73 -15.02 13.61
N ILE A 260 -2.42 -14.05 13.04
CA ILE A 260 -3.73 -13.57 13.51
C ILE A 260 -4.81 -14.64 13.30
N GLU A 261 -4.94 -15.16 12.07
CA GLU A 261 -5.99 -16.14 11.73
C GLU A 261 -5.85 -17.42 12.58
N GLU A 262 -4.63 -17.91 12.79
CA GLU A 262 -4.38 -19.06 13.65
C GLU A 262 -4.76 -18.77 15.12
N ALA A 263 -4.34 -17.64 15.68
CA ALA A 263 -4.68 -17.27 17.06
C ALA A 263 -6.20 -17.13 17.25
N VAL A 264 -6.87 -16.48 16.30
CA VAL A 264 -8.32 -16.32 16.31
C VAL A 264 -9.03 -17.68 16.18
N ALA A 265 -8.56 -18.57 15.30
CA ALA A 265 -9.14 -19.90 15.16
C ALA A 265 -9.08 -20.71 16.47
N ARG A 266 -7.94 -20.65 17.22
CA ARG A 266 -7.81 -21.30 18.52
C ARG A 266 -8.78 -20.75 19.55
N LEU A 267 -8.87 -19.42 19.69
CA LEU A 267 -9.79 -18.77 20.64
C LEU A 267 -11.24 -19.07 20.32
N ARG A 268 -11.61 -19.10 19.02
CA ARG A 268 -12.96 -19.54 18.61
C ARG A 268 -13.23 -20.98 18.96
N GLY A 269 -12.24 -21.86 18.82
CA GLY A 269 -12.32 -23.26 19.28
C GLY A 269 -12.54 -23.41 20.79
N GLU A 270 -12.13 -22.43 21.59
CA GLU A 270 -12.37 -22.34 23.03
C GLU A 270 -13.73 -21.69 23.38
N GLY A 271 -14.51 -21.28 22.37
CA GLY A 271 -15.84 -20.69 22.54
C GLY A 271 -15.88 -19.16 22.65
N HIS A 272 -14.74 -18.47 22.48
CA HIS A 272 -14.73 -17.00 22.49
C HIS A 272 -15.30 -16.40 21.20
N ARG A 273 -16.07 -15.30 21.33
CA ARG A 273 -16.62 -14.53 20.21
C ARG A 273 -15.60 -13.53 19.67
N VAL A 274 -14.55 -14.04 19.03
CA VAL A 274 -13.47 -13.27 18.41
C VAL A 274 -13.46 -13.50 16.91
N SER A 275 -13.18 -12.43 16.15
CA SER A 275 -13.06 -12.47 14.69
C SER A 275 -11.85 -11.66 14.24
N SER A 276 -11.43 -11.83 13.00
CA SER A 276 -10.38 -10.99 12.41
C SER A 276 -10.74 -10.50 11.01
N THR A 277 -10.14 -9.39 10.63
CA THR A 277 -10.13 -8.89 9.26
C THR A 277 -8.72 -8.47 8.87
N HIS A 278 -8.37 -8.69 7.60
CA HIS A 278 -7.04 -8.37 7.09
C HIS A 278 -7.15 -7.38 5.94
N LEU A 279 -6.47 -6.23 6.08
CA LEU A 279 -6.56 -5.15 5.11
C LEU A 279 -5.51 -5.33 4.02
N THR A 280 -5.98 -5.47 2.78
CA THR A 280 -5.10 -5.52 1.60
C THR A 280 -4.89 -4.13 1.00
N PHE A 281 -5.91 -3.28 0.99
CA PHE A 281 -5.80 -1.89 0.58
C PHE A 281 -5.75 -0.98 1.80
N LEU A 282 -4.66 -0.24 1.92
CA LEU A 282 -4.42 0.72 3.00
C LEU A 282 -4.69 2.16 2.54
N GLN A 283 -4.52 2.43 1.22
CA GLN A 283 -4.93 3.69 0.58
C GLN A 283 -5.33 3.45 -0.89
N PRO A 284 -6.58 3.74 -1.30
CA PRO A 284 -7.68 4.07 -0.41
C PRO A 284 -8.06 2.84 0.45
N MET A 285 -8.51 3.07 1.67
CA MET A 285 -9.05 1.98 2.48
C MET A 285 -10.32 1.40 1.85
N GLN A 286 -10.50 0.09 1.95
CA GLN A 286 -11.67 -0.62 1.42
C GLN A 286 -12.96 -0.07 2.05
N PRO A 287 -14.07 -0.06 1.30
CA PRO A 287 -15.37 0.34 1.85
C PRO A 287 -15.83 -0.65 2.95
N GLY A 288 -16.77 -0.24 3.80
CA GLY A 288 -17.37 -1.10 4.83
C GLY A 288 -16.51 -1.32 6.08
N ILE A 289 -15.25 -0.88 6.13
CA ILE A 289 -14.38 -1.06 7.31
C ILE A 289 -15.01 -0.44 8.57
N GLY A 290 -15.55 0.78 8.47
CA GLY A 290 -16.18 1.44 9.63
C GLY A 290 -17.37 0.66 10.18
N GLU A 291 -18.16 -0.01 9.36
CA GLU A 291 -19.26 -0.88 9.77
C GLU A 291 -18.73 -2.13 10.47
N ILE A 292 -17.71 -2.76 9.90
CA ILE A 292 -17.05 -3.93 10.49
C ILE A 292 -16.50 -3.58 11.89
N LEU A 293 -15.78 -2.46 12.03
CA LEU A 293 -15.21 -2.04 13.33
C LEU A 293 -16.30 -1.86 14.40
N ARG A 294 -17.44 -1.24 14.05
CA ARG A 294 -18.54 -0.98 14.98
C ARG A 294 -19.36 -2.22 15.38
N GLY A 295 -19.20 -3.33 14.67
CA GLY A 295 -19.83 -4.61 14.99
C GLY A 295 -19.25 -5.31 16.23
N PHE A 296 -18.17 -4.79 16.81
CA PHE A 296 -17.46 -5.43 17.91
C PHE A 296 -17.36 -4.52 19.14
N ARG A 297 -17.40 -5.15 20.31
CA ARG A 297 -17.25 -4.42 21.59
C ARG A 297 -15.87 -3.80 21.73
N GLN A 298 -14.82 -4.49 21.29
CA GLN A 298 -13.45 -4.00 21.23
C GLN A 298 -12.80 -4.32 19.89
N VAL A 299 -11.97 -3.41 19.42
CA VAL A 299 -11.14 -3.57 18.22
C VAL A 299 -9.67 -3.42 18.60
N ILE A 300 -8.83 -4.33 18.12
CA ILE A 300 -7.38 -4.29 18.33
C ILE A 300 -6.64 -4.54 17.01
N THR A 301 -5.59 -3.77 16.73
CA THR A 301 -4.66 -4.12 15.65
C THR A 301 -3.54 -5.02 16.16
N VAL A 302 -3.02 -5.87 15.27
CA VAL A 302 -1.81 -6.67 15.50
C VAL A 302 -0.79 -6.32 14.43
N GLU A 303 0.31 -5.69 14.83
CA GLU A 303 1.26 -5.08 13.91
C GLU A 303 2.72 -5.34 14.31
N GLY A 304 3.60 -5.39 13.30
CA GLY A 304 5.04 -5.47 13.45
C GLY A 304 5.73 -4.10 13.45
N ASN A 305 5.08 -3.06 13.96
CA ASN A 305 5.67 -1.74 14.19
C ASN A 305 5.47 -1.28 15.63
N TRP A 306 6.15 -0.21 16.04
CA TRP A 306 6.18 0.20 17.44
C TRP A 306 4.86 0.85 17.88
N ALA A 307 4.42 0.48 19.08
CA ALA A 307 3.47 1.22 19.91
C ALA A 307 3.98 1.22 21.34
N ASP A 308 3.62 2.25 22.12
CA ASP A 308 3.98 2.31 23.53
C ASP A 308 3.12 1.33 24.34
N ASP A 309 3.74 0.64 25.29
CA ASP A 309 3.03 -0.24 26.23
C ASP A 309 2.32 0.61 27.30
N PRO A 310 0.99 0.51 27.44
CA PRO A 310 0.27 1.23 28.47
C PRO A 310 0.64 0.79 29.90
N GLY A 311 1.37 -0.31 30.06
CA GLY A 311 1.92 -0.75 31.34
C GLY A 311 3.24 -0.06 31.74
N ASP A 312 3.87 0.69 30.84
CA ASP A 312 5.10 1.40 31.15
C ASP A 312 4.83 2.60 32.08
N PRO A 313 5.66 2.83 33.11
CA PRO A 313 5.38 3.81 34.18
C PRO A 313 5.21 5.27 33.72
N LEU A 314 5.73 5.64 32.56
CA LEU A 314 5.68 7.01 32.01
C LEU A 314 4.64 7.15 30.88
N ILE A 315 3.94 6.09 30.55
CA ILE A 315 2.96 6.09 29.45
C ILE A 315 1.55 6.18 30.02
N ASP A 316 0.80 7.17 29.56
CA ASP A 316 -0.61 7.37 29.86
C ASP A 316 -1.39 7.78 28.61
N GLU A 317 -2.70 8.02 28.76
CA GLU A 317 -3.57 8.38 27.64
C GLU A 317 -3.13 9.67 26.90
N SER A 318 -2.41 10.58 27.58
CA SER A 318 -2.02 11.88 27.01
C SER A 318 -0.78 11.78 26.11
N ASN A 319 0.05 10.75 26.30
CA ASN A 319 1.33 10.63 25.60
C ASN A 319 1.53 9.31 24.85
N ARG A 320 0.62 8.35 24.99
CA ARG A 320 0.71 7.03 24.35
C ARG A 320 0.71 7.12 22.84
N ARG A 321 1.72 6.56 22.18
CA ARG A 321 1.79 6.37 20.74
C ARG A 321 1.17 5.03 20.37
N TYR A 322 0.19 5.06 19.49
CA TYR A 322 -0.42 3.87 18.91
C TYR A 322 0.37 3.37 17.70
N SER A 323 0.19 2.10 17.32
CA SER A 323 0.72 1.54 16.09
C SER A 323 0.14 2.24 14.84
N ALA A 324 0.84 2.11 13.72
CA ALA A 324 0.53 2.87 12.51
C ALA A 324 -0.89 2.65 11.99
N LEU A 325 -1.35 1.39 11.88
CA LEU A 325 -2.71 1.11 11.41
C LEU A 325 -3.76 1.52 12.46
N ALA A 326 -3.51 1.29 13.75
CA ALA A 326 -4.43 1.71 14.81
C ALA A 326 -4.69 3.22 14.75
N MET A 327 -3.63 4.05 14.61
CA MET A 327 -3.76 5.51 14.44
C MET A 327 -4.63 5.86 13.22
N LEU A 328 -4.42 5.21 12.10
CA LEU A 328 -5.17 5.46 10.86
C LEU A 328 -6.65 5.11 11.02
N LEU A 329 -6.95 3.97 11.62
CA LEU A 329 -8.34 3.53 11.84
C LEU A 329 -9.05 4.44 12.84
N ARG A 330 -8.39 4.83 13.95
CA ARG A 330 -8.92 5.79 14.92
C ARG A 330 -9.27 7.12 14.26
N SER A 331 -8.34 7.71 13.52
CA SER A 331 -8.53 9.01 12.88
C SER A 331 -9.61 9.00 11.80
N ARG A 332 -9.67 7.91 11.01
CA ARG A 332 -10.58 7.83 9.86
C ARG A 332 -12.02 7.48 10.23
N TYR A 333 -12.20 6.58 11.21
CA TYR A 333 -13.51 6.02 11.53
C TYR A 333 -14.07 6.48 12.87
N LEU A 334 -13.29 7.20 13.67
CA LEU A 334 -13.64 7.68 15.01
C LEU A 334 -14.14 6.52 15.90
N VAL A 335 -13.49 5.37 15.79
CA VAL A 335 -13.70 4.18 16.59
C VAL A 335 -12.51 4.01 17.51
N ASP A 336 -12.75 3.63 18.75
CA ASP A 336 -11.68 3.29 19.68
C ASP A 336 -11.03 1.97 19.27
N VAL A 337 -9.82 2.08 18.70
CA VAL A 337 -9.02 0.96 18.23
C VAL A 337 -7.76 0.89 19.07
N ASP A 338 -7.60 -0.18 19.83
CA ASP A 338 -6.37 -0.45 20.56
C ASP A 338 -5.33 -1.16 19.66
N CYS A 339 -4.13 -1.39 20.15
CA CYS A 339 -3.10 -2.07 19.40
C CYS A 339 -2.29 -3.02 20.30
N TRP A 340 -1.82 -4.10 19.67
CA TRP A 340 -0.78 -4.96 20.21
C TRP A 340 0.32 -5.08 19.18
N THR A 341 1.58 -4.95 19.60
CA THR A 341 2.72 -4.92 18.70
C THR A 341 3.87 -5.81 19.22
N GLU A 342 4.61 -6.39 18.27
CA GLU A 342 5.87 -7.08 18.57
C GLU A 342 6.93 -6.67 17.53
N VAL A 343 8.00 -5.98 17.99
CA VAL A 343 9.10 -5.49 17.13
C VAL A 343 10.40 -6.13 17.60
N ARG A 344 10.63 -7.38 17.18
CA ARG A 344 11.81 -8.17 17.58
C ARG A 344 12.68 -8.58 16.38
N GLY A 345 12.44 -8.02 15.21
CA GLY A 345 13.18 -8.34 14.00
C GLY A 345 12.92 -9.77 13.47
N ARG A 346 11.83 -10.39 13.85
CA ARG A 346 11.39 -11.74 13.44
C ARG A 346 9.88 -11.76 13.18
N PRO A 347 9.37 -12.75 12.42
CA PRO A 347 7.94 -12.93 12.24
C PRO A 347 7.22 -13.10 13.58
N ILE A 348 6.06 -12.47 13.70
CA ILE A 348 5.19 -12.60 14.88
C ILE A 348 4.68 -14.06 14.95
N LYS A 349 4.77 -14.65 16.13
CA LYS A 349 4.35 -16.05 16.33
C LYS A 349 2.86 -16.12 16.66
N PRO A 350 2.11 -17.09 16.10
CA PRO A 350 0.69 -17.30 16.45
C PRO A 350 0.44 -17.46 17.96
N GLY A 351 1.33 -18.18 18.66
CA GLY A 351 1.22 -18.38 20.11
C GLY A 351 1.35 -17.09 20.93
N THR A 352 2.17 -16.12 20.50
CA THR A 352 2.28 -14.80 21.17
C THR A 352 1.02 -13.96 20.93
N VAL A 353 0.49 -13.97 19.70
CA VAL A 353 -0.79 -13.29 19.38
C VAL A 353 -1.93 -13.91 20.22
N TYR A 354 -2.02 -15.25 20.23
CA TYR A 354 -3.02 -15.97 21.02
C TYR A 354 -2.98 -15.55 22.51
N ALA A 355 -1.79 -15.56 23.13
CA ALA A 355 -1.65 -15.20 24.53
C ALA A 355 -2.08 -13.74 24.81
N ALA A 356 -1.71 -12.82 23.93
CA ALA A 356 -2.12 -11.42 24.03
C ALA A 356 -3.65 -11.23 23.93
N LEU A 357 -4.27 -11.86 22.91
CA LEU A 357 -5.71 -11.77 22.70
C LEU A 357 -6.50 -12.43 23.81
N ARG A 358 -6.04 -13.57 24.34
CA ARG A 358 -6.66 -14.25 25.48
C ARG A 358 -6.66 -13.38 26.73
N GLY A 359 -5.54 -12.69 27.01
CA GLY A 359 -5.46 -11.72 28.09
C GLY A 359 -6.49 -10.59 27.95
N ARG A 360 -6.66 -10.06 26.73
CA ARG A 360 -7.68 -9.04 26.45
C ARG A 360 -9.11 -9.53 26.67
N LEU A 361 -9.43 -10.73 26.23
CA LEU A 361 -10.75 -11.33 26.42
C LEU A 361 -11.07 -11.52 27.92
N ALA A 362 -10.09 -11.98 28.70
CA ALA A 362 -10.26 -12.09 30.17
C ALA A 362 -10.58 -10.75 30.85
N HIS A 363 -9.94 -9.66 30.43
CA HIS A 363 -10.27 -8.31 30.92
C HIS A 363 -11.69 -7.87 30.54
N LEU A 364 -12.15 -8.20 29.32
CA LEU A 364 -13.52 -7.89 28.89
C LEU A 364 -14.57 -8.64 29.70
N GLU A 365 -14.29 -9.85 30.15
CA GLU A 365 -15.17 -10.65 30.98
C GLU A 365 -15.26 -10.09 32.43
N THR A 366 -14.15 -9.60 32.98
CA THR A 366 -14.11 -9.02 34.34
C THR A 366 -14.69 -7.59 34.40
N SER A 367 -14.86 -6.92 33.27
CA SER A 367 -15.42 -5.57 33.13
C SER A 367 -16.92 -5.57 32.81
N ARG A 368 -17.59 -6.73 32.94
CA ARG A 368 -19.03 -6.91 32.86
C ARG A 368 -19.64 -6.80 34.26
#